data_1311424348c4e92e637d227b06aea718
#
_entry.id   1311424348c4e92e637d227b06aea718
#
_cell.length_a   1.000
_cell.length_b   1.000
_cell.length_c   1.000
_cell.angle_alpha   90.00
_cell.angle_beta   90.00
_cell.angle_gamma   90.00
#
_symmetry.space_group_name_H-M   'P 1'
#
loop_
_entity.id
_entity.type
_entity.pdbx_description
1 polymer ?
#
loop_
_entity_poly.entity_id
_entity_poly.type
_entity_poly.pdbx_seq_one_letter_code
_entity_poly.pdbx_strand_id
1 'polypeptide(L)'
;MSRAVLSLGSNIGDRAANLRGAVATLRAAGARVVAVSPVYATAPWGGVEQDDFLNAVVVVEDPNSRPRDWLARARAAESRAGRTRDVRWGPRTLDVDVLDVDGTTSDDPELTLPHPRAAERAFVLVPWLDVDPEARIAGHGRVADLLAALPAAERDGVRPDPTALVSR
;
A
#
# COMPACT_ATOMS: atom_id res chain seq x y z
N MET A 1 4.11 16.14 -13.74
CA MET A 1 4.13 15.87 -12.29
C MET A 1 3.91 14.37 -12.08
N SER A 2 4.76 13.72 -11.32
CA SER A 2 4.63 12.30 -11.06
C SER A 2 3.76 12.07 -9.82
N ARG A 3 2.74 11.24 -9.97
CA ARG A 3 1.82 10.88 -8.90
C ARG A 3 1.82 9.36 -8.74
N ALA A 4 2.08 8.88 -7.54
CA ALA A 4 2.09 7.45 -7.23
C ALA A 4 1.07 7.10 -6.16
N VAL A 5 0.56 5.89 -6.25
CA VAL A 5 -0.29 5.27 -5.22
C VAL A 5 0.50 4.13 -4.61
N LEU A 6 0.68 4.19 -3.29
CA LEU A 6 1.46 3.20 -2.55
C LEU A 6 0.57 2.50 -1.52
N SER A 7 0.70 1.18 -1.38
CA SER A 7 0.10 0.48 -0.25
C SER A 7 1.13 0.25 0.85
N LEU A 8 0.68 0.39 2.09
CA LEU A 8 1.48 0.18 3.29
C LEU A 8 0.88 -0.96 4.10
N GLY A 9 1.71 -1.86 4.61
CA GLY A 9 1.26 -2.95 5.46
C GLY A 9 2.28 -3.31 6.53
N SER A 10 1.81 -3.65 7.73
CA SER A 10 2.66 -4.09 8.83
C SER A 10 1.90 -5.06 9.73
N ASN A 11 2.55 -6.15 10.18
CA ASN A 11 1.95 -7.09 11.14
C ASN A 11 2.90 -7.56 12.22
N ILE A 12 4.02 -6.87 12.44
CA ILE A 12 4.97 -7.19 13.50
C ILE A 12 5.46 -5.90 14.18
N GLY A 13 5.74 -5.99 15.46
CA GLY A 13 6.18 -4.86 16.28
C GLY A 13 5.06 -3.84 16.50
N ASP A 14 5.42 -2.57 16.62
CA ASP A 14 4.45 -1.47 16.67
C ASP A 14 3.97 -1.15 15.27
N ARG A 15 2.90 -1.82 14.84
CA ARG A 15 2.35 -1.73 13.49
C ARG A 15 1.96 -0.30 13.13
N ALA A 16 1.30 0.41 14.03
CA ALA A 16 0.89 1.80 13.81
C ALA A 16 2.11 2.71 13.64
N ALA A 17 3.13 2.57 14.49
CA ALA A 17 4.36 3.34 14.37
C ALA A 17 5.10 3.04 13.07
N ASN A 18 5.11 1.78 12.63
CA ASN A 18 5.72 1.39 11.35
C ASN A 18 5.05 2.08 10.16
N LEU A 19 3.71 2.14 10.15
CA LEU A 19 2.98 2.86 9.09
C LEU A 19 3.20 4.37 9.16
N ARG A 20 3.18 4.97 10.35
CA ARG A 20 3.48 6.40 10.52
C ARG A 20 4.91 6.73 10.07
N GLY A 21 5.86 5.87 10.42
CA GLY A 21 7.25 5.99 10.00
C GLY A 21 7.42 5.93 8.49
N ALA A 22 6.65 5.12 7.80
CA ALA A 22 6.64 5.07 6.34
C ALA A 22 6.21 6.41 5.73
N VAL A 23 5.13 7.00 6.23
CA VAL A 23 4.66 8.32 5.78
C VAL A 23 5.72 9.39 6.04
N ALA A 24 6.32 9.39 7.24
CA ALA A 24 7.39 10.34 7.58
C ALA A 24 8.62 10.19 6.68
N THR A 25 9.02 8.96 6.37
CA THR A 25 10.15 8.68 5.49
C THR A 25 9.90 9.18 4.06
N LEU A 26 8.69 8.99 3.54
CA LEU A 26 8.32 9.49 2.22
C LEU A 26 8.38 11.02 2.18
N ARG A 27 7.89 11.70 3.19
CA ARG A 27 7.97 13.16 3.30
C ARG A 27 9.42 13.65 3.38
N ALA A 28 10.23 13.01 4.21
CA ALA A 28 11.65 13.36 4.36
C ALA A 28 12.43 13.16 3.06
N ALA A 29 12.00 12.23 2.21
CA ALA A 29 12.59 11.99 0.89
C ALA A 29 12.07 12.97 -0.20
N GLY A 30 11.30 13.97 0.18
CA GLY A 30 10.82 15.02 -0.73
C GLY A 30 9.47 14.73 -1.39
N ALA A 31 8.80 13.63 -1.04
CA ALA A 31 7.48 13.36 -1.57
C ALA A 31 6.41 14.22 -0.87
N ARG A 32 5.54 14.80 -1.64
CA ARG A 32 4.35 15.45 -1.10
C ARG A 32 3.28 14.39 -0.87
N VAL A 33 2.85 14.22 0.36
CA VAL A 33 1.76 13.28 0.70
C VAL A 33 0.43 14.00 0.47
N VAL A 34 -0.29 13.61 -0.57
CA VAL A 34 -1.52 14.25 -1.02
C VAL A 34 -2.73 13.73 -0.25
N ALA A 35 -2.77 12.42 -0.02
CA ALA A 35 -3.87 11.77 0.69
C ALA A 35 -3.37 10.53 1.44
N VAL A 36 -3.98 10.26 2.58
CA VAL A 36 -3.71 9.07 3.40
C VAL A 36 -5.06 8.46 3.76
N SER A 37 -5.23 7.17 3.47
CA SER A 37 -6.46 6.47 3.80
C SER A 37 -6.60 6.22 5.30
N PRO A 38 -7.82 5.89 5.76
CA PRO A 38 -7.99 5.21 7.04
C PRO A 38 -7.17 3.92 7.08
N VAL A 39 -6.90 3.42 8.28
CA VAL A 39 -6.20 2.15 8.49
C VAL A 39 -7.22 1.01 8.61
N TYR A 40 -6.90 -0.13 8.02
CA TYR A 40 -7.71 -1.34 8.06
C TYR A 40 -6.90 -2.51 8.60
N ALA A 41 -7.56 -3.39 9.34
CA ALA A 41 -6.97 -4.64 9.83
C ALA A 41 -7.41 -5.81 8.97
N THR A 42 -6.49 -6.69 8.63
CA THR A 42 -6.77 -7.92 7.87
C THR A 42 -6.02 -9.12 8.44
N ALA A 43 -6.61 -10.31 8.32
CA ALA A 43 -5.96 -11.55 8.72
C ALA A 43 -4.75 -11.84 7.82
N PRO A 44 -3.66 -12.43 8.38
CA PRO A 44 -2.49 -12.78 7.60
C PRO A 44 -2.76 -13.94 6.64
N TRP A 45 -1.98 -14.01 5.57
CA TRP A 45 -2.01 -15.09 4.59
C TRP A 45 -1.08 -16.25 5.01
N GLY A 46 -1.43 -17.43 4.55
CA GLY A 46 -0.62 -18.64 4.75
C GLY A 46 -0.87 -19.31 6.10
N GLY A 47 -0.11 -20.37 6.40
CA GLY A 47 -0.26 -21.18 7.60
C GLY A 47 0.64 -20.77 8.77
N VAL A 48 1.35 -19.65 8.66
CA VAL A 48 2.22 -19.13 9.71
C VAL A 48 1.40 -18.34 10.71
N GLU A 49 1.46 -18.72 12.01
CA GLU A 49 0.80 -17.95 13.07
C GLU A 49 1.45 -16.59 13.23
N GLN A 50 0.66 -15.53 13.17
CA GLN A 50 1.13 -14.14 13.23
C GLN A 50 -0.05 -13.21 13.48
N ASP A 51 0.27 -11.96 13.90
CA ASP A 51 -0.74 -10.93 14.12
C ASP A 51 -1.37 -10.47 12.79
N ASP A 52 -2.54 -9.86 12.88
CA ASP A 52 -3.21 -9.24 11.75
C ASP A 52 -2.35 -8.10 11.17
N PHE A 53 -2.44 -7.93 9.87
CA PHE A 53 -1.88 -6.75 9.20
C PHE A 53 -2.71 -5.51 9.51
N LEU A 54 -2.03 -4.38 9.67
CA LEU A 54 -2.63 -3.06 9.47
C LEU A 54 -2.23 -2.58 8.09
N ASN A 55 -3.19 -2.08 7.32
CA ASN A 55 -3.03 -1.67 5.93
C ASN A 55 -3.56 -0.26 5.71
N ALA A 56 -2.90 0.47 4.83
CA ALA A 56 -3.36 1.77 4.36
C ALA A 56 -2.85 2.02 2.94
N VAL A 57 -3.45 3.00 2.27
CA VAL A 57 -3.00 3.47 0.96
C VAL A 57 -2.69 4.97 1.07
N VAL A 58 -1.61 5.39 0.45
CA VAL A 58 -1.21 6.79 0.37
C VAL A 58 -1.07 7.21 -1.09
N VAL A 59 -1.42 8.46 -1.37
CA VAL A 59 -1.18 9.10 -2.66
C VAL A 59 -0.08 10.13 -2.46
N VAL A 60 0.95 10.05 -3.28
CA VAL A 60 2.14 10.89 -3.19
C VAL A 60 2.47 11.53 -4.53
N GLU A 61 3.08 12.69 -4.49
CA GLU A 61 3.49 13.43 -5.69
C GLU A 61 4.92 13.95 -5.55
N ASP A 62 5.64 13.94 -6.66
CA ASP A 62 6.91 14.62 -6.81
C ASP A 62 7.11 14.93 -8.30
N PRO A 63 7.25 16.22 -8.70
CA PRO A 63 7.34 16.58 -10.13
C PRO A 63 8.57 16.00 -10.83
N ASN A 64 9.63 15.67 -10.07
CA ASN A 64 10.89 15.19 -10.61
C ASN A 64 11.07 13.68 -10.55
N SER A 65 10.12 12.94 -9.98
CA SER A 65 10.25 11.50 -9.81
C SER A 65 9.79 10.72 -11.03
N ARG A 66 10.57 9.70 -11.38
CA ARG A 66 10.23 8.67 -12.35
C ARG A 66 9.67 7.45 -11.58
N PRO A 67 9.04 6.47 -12.25
CA PRO A 67 8.53 5.28 -11.57
C PRO A 67 9.57 4.58 -10.68
N ARG A 68 10.81 4.45 -11.13
CA ARG A 68 11.88 3.81 -10.33
C ARG A 68 12.25 4.58 -9.07
N ASP A 69 12.07 5.90 -9.06
CA ASP A 69 12.32 6.70 -7.86
C ASP A 69 11.31 6.38 -6.76
N TRP A 70 10.07 6.09 -7.14
CA TRP A 70 9.05 5.63 -6.18
C TRP A 70 9.38 4.26 -5.59
N LEU A 71 9.89 3.34 -6.41
CA LEU A 71 10.36 2.04 -5.91
C LEU A 71 11.51 2.20 -4.92
N ALA A 72 12.47 3.08 -5.22
CA ALA A 72 13.59 3.36 -4.32
C ALA A 72 13.12 3.92 -2.98
N ARG A 73 12.14 4.83 -2.99
CA ARG A 73 11.55 5.38 -1.76
C ARG A 73 10.78 4.33 -0.97
N ALA A 74 10.06 3.44 -1.64
CA ALA A 74 9.35 2.33 -1.00
C ALA A 74 10.34 1.42 -0.27
N ARG A 75 11.42 1.04 -0.92
CA ARG A 75 12.48 0.21 -0.33
C ARG A 75 13.20 0.89 0.82
N ALA A 76 13.43 2.20 0.71
CA ALA A 76 14.04 2.97 1.79
C ALA A 76 13.15 2.99 3.04
N ALA A 77 11.84 3.15 2.87
CA ALA A 77 10.89 3.10 3.97
C ALA A 77 10.88 1.71 4.65
N GLU A 78 10.89 0.64 3.86
CA GLU A 78 11.00 -0.73 4.38
C GLU A 78 12.28 -0.94 5.17
N SER A 79 13.41 -0.48 4.65
CA SER A 79 14.71 -0.60 5.31
C SER A 79 14.77 0.15 6.64
N ARG A 80 14.20 1.35 6.70
CA ARG A 80 14.13 2.14 7.94
C ARG A 80 13.28 1.48 9.01
N ALA A 81 12.27 0.72 8.61
CA ALA A 81 11.44 -0.04 9.53
C ALA A 81 12.08 -1.37 9.97
N GLY A 82 13.27 -1.70 9.48
CA GLY A 82 13.96 -2.93 9.80
C GLY A 82 13.33 -4.18 9.19
N ARG A 83 12.73 -4.05 7.99
CA ARG A 83 12.09 -5.19 7.32
C ARG A 83 13.08 -6.31 7.04
N THR A 84 12.69 -7.55 7.41
CA THR A 84 13.42 -8.77 7.04
C THR A 84 12.56 -9.59 6.06
N ARG A 85 13.21 -10.39 5.21
CA ARG A 85 12.54 -11.22 4.20
C ARG A 85 12.78 -12.71 4.40
N ASP A 86 13.08 -13.13 5.63
CA ASP A 86 13.56 -14.47 5.94
C ASP A 86 12.48 -15.54 5.79
N VAL A 87 11.21 -15.19 5.96
CA VAL A 87 10.10 -16.15 5.90
C VAL A 87 9.06 -15.67 4.88
N ARG A 88 8.88 -16.45 3.81
CA ARG A 88 7.81 -16.20 2.84
C ARG A 88 6.45 -16.31 3.54
N TRP A 89 5.57 -15.32 3.31
CA TRP A 89 4.26 -15.21 3.95
C TRP A 89 4.31 -15.02 5.47
N GLY A 90 5.51 -14.85 6.04
CA GLY A 90 5.70 -14.58 7.45
C GLY A 90 5.50 -13.12 7.82
N PRO A 91 5.72 -12.78 9.10
CA PRO A 91 5.58 -11.42 9.62
C PRO A 91 6.41 -10.41 8.84
N ARG A 92 5.85 -9.20 8.65
CA ARG A 92 6.51 -8.07 7.99
C ARG A 92 6.46 -6.85 8.90
N THR A 93 7.63 -6.27 9.20
CA THR A 93 7.72 -4.98 9.88
C THR A 93 7.04 -3.90 9.06
N LEU A 94 7.37 -3.84 7.78
CA LEU A 94 6.74 -2.93 6.82
C LEU A 94 6.86 -3.47 5.40
N ASP A 95 5.73 -3.49 4.70
CA ASP A 95 5.66 -3.67 3.25
C ASP A 95 5.20 -2.36 2.62
N VAL A 96 5.90 -1.90 1.60
CA VAL A 96 5.50 -0.74 0.78
C VAL A 96 5.49 -1.17 -0.67
N ASP A 97 4.30 -1.24 -1.26
CA ASP A 97 4.14 -1.62 -2.66
C ASP A 97 3.75 -0.41 -3.51
N VAL A 98 4.40 -0.24 -4.65
CA VAL A 98 4.01 0.74 -5.66
C VAL A 98 2.87 0.15 -6.47
N LEU A 99 1.68 0.71 -6.33
CA LEU A 99 0.47 0.20 -7.00
C LEU A 99 0.30 0.76 -8.39
N ASP A 100 0.53 2.06 -8.53
CA ASP A 100 0.33 2.81 -9.76
C ASP A 100 1.24 4.04 -9.78
N VAL A 101 1.72 4.42 -10.96
CA VAL A 101 2.42 5.68 -11.19
C VAL A 101 1.84 6.30 -12.48
N ASP A 102 0.99 7.32 -12.32
CA ASP A 102 0.36 8.08 -13.41
C ASP A 102 -0.35 7.22 -14.47
N GLY A 103 -0.88 6.06 -14.09
CA GLY A 103 -1.51 5.12 -15.03
C GLY A 103 -0.53 4.43 -15.97
N THR A 104 0.77 4.56 -15.76
CA THR A 104 1.83 3.97 -16.58
C THR A 104 1.82 2.44 -16.46
N THR A 105 2.12 1.76 -17.56
CA THR A 105 2.30 0.31 -17.55
C THR A 105 3.78 -0.04 -17.65
N SER A 106 4.19 -1.10 -16.95
CA SER A 106 5.56 -1.62 -16.97
C SER A 106 5.54 -3.12 -16.75
N ASP A 107 6.32 -3.86 -17.53
CA ASP A 107 6.52 -5.30 -17.37
C ASP A 107 7.88 -5.65 -16.74
N ASP A 108 8.62 -4.64 -16.25
CA ASP A 108 9.88 -4.85 -15.54
C ASP A 108 9.62 -5.70 -14.29
N PRO A 109 10.31 -6.84 -14.10
CA PRO A 109 10.10 -7.71 -12.94
C PRO A 109 10.30 -7.02 -11.60
N GLU A 110 11.13 -5.98 -11.52
CA GLU A 110 11.37 -5.22 -10.29
C GLU A 110 10.29 -4.19 -10.02
N LEU A 111 9.62 -3.72 -11.07
CA LEU A 111 8.59 -2.70 -10.99
C LEU A 111 7.52 -2.95 -12.04
N THR A 112 6.69 -3.95 -11.79
CA THR A 112 5.53 -4.23 -12.63
C THR A 112 4.42 -3.23 -12.31
N LEU A 113 3.93 -2.51 -13.30
CA LEU A 113 2.88 -1.52 -13.15
C LEU A 113 1.74 -1.78 -14.14
N PRO A 114 0.49 -1.71 -13.70
CA PRO A 114 0.08 -1.64 -12.29
C PRO A 114 0.54 -2.86 -11.50
N HIS A 115 0.54 -2.76 -10.17
CA HIS A 115 0.94 -3.90 -9.32
C HIS A 115 0.13 -5.14 -9.69
N PRO A 116 0.79 -6.29 -9.96
CA PRO A 116 0.12 -7.44 -10.60
C PRO A 116 -1.01 -8.07 -9.79
N ARG A 117 -1.01 -7.89 -8.48
CA ARG A 117 -2.04 -8.45 -7.58
C ARG A 117 -3.00 -7.42 -7.00
N ALA A 118 -2.84 -6.14 -7.30
CA ALA A 118 -3.66 -5.09 -6.71
C ALA A 118 -5.16 -5.33 -6.95
N ALA A 119 -5.54 -5.73 -8.16
CA ALA A 119 -6.93 -5.96 -8.53
C ALA A 119 -7.61 -7.10 -7.79
N GLU A 120 -6.85 -7.99 -7.14
CA GLU A 120 -7.33 -9.17 -6.43
C GLU A 120 -7.37 -8.98 -4.90
N ARG A 121 -6.87 -7.85 -4.39
CA ARG A 121 -6.66 -7.64 -2.96
C ARG A 121 -7.61 -6.62 -2.37
N ALA A 122 -8.63 -7.08 -1.65
CA ALA A 122 -9.57 -6.18 -0.99
C ALA A 122 -8.86 -5.20 -0.03
N PHE A 123 -7.80 -5.64 0.66
CA PHE A 123 -7.04 -4.79 1.58
C PHE A 123 -6.22 -3.70 0.88
N VAL A 124 -6.13 -3.74 -0.44
CA VAL A 124 -5.58 -2.68 -1.29
C VAL A 124 -6.71 -1.82 -1.86
N LEU A 125 -7.74 -2.44 -2.42
CA LEU A 125 -8.83 -1.74 -3.10
C LEU A 125 -9.70 -0.89 -2.16
N VAL A 126 -9.99 -1.40 -0.96
CA VAL A 126 -10.80 -0.65 0.02
C VAL A 126 -10.15 0.68 0.41
N PRO A 127 -8.91 0.69 0.93
CA PRO A 127 -8.27 1.96 1.27
C PRO A 127 -7.96 2.84 0.04
N TRP A 128 -7.73 2.25 -1.12
CA TRP A 128 -7.52 3.02 -2.35
C TRP A 128 -8.75 3.85 -2.70
N LEU A 129 -9.95 3.28 -2.60
CA LEU A 129 -11.20 4.01 -2.84
C LEU A 129 -11.41 5.17 -1.88
N ASP A 130 -10.93 5.04 -0.63
CA ASP A 130 -11.03 6.11 0.36
C ASP A 130 -10.24 7.35 -0.03
N VAL A 131 -9.11 7.18 -0.73
CA VAL A 131 -8.26 8.30 -1.18
C VAL A 131 -8.59 8.77 -2.59
N ASP A 132 -9.22 7.93 -3.40
CA ASP A 132 -9.62 8.27 -4.77
C ASP A 132 -10.83 7.43 -5.21
N PRO A 133 -12.06 7.94 -5.03
CA PRO A 133 -13.27 7.21 -5.43
C PRO A 133 -13.36 6.93 -6.94
N GLU A 134 -12.62 7.68 -7.75
CA GLU A 134 -12.60 7.54 -9.21
C GLU A 134 -11.40 6.72 -9.72
N ALA A 135 -10.65 6.10 -8.81
CA ALA A 135 -9.44 5.36 -9.14
C ALA A 135 -9.70 4.26 -10.17
N ARG A 136 -8.71 4.08 -11.06
CA ARG A 136 -8.69 3.02 -12.07
C ARG A 136 -7.36 2.31 -12.04
N ILE A 137 -7.38 1.01 -12.37
CA ILE A 137 -6.17 0.23 -12.59
C ILE A 137 -6.05 -0.03 -14.09
N ALA A 138 -4.92 0.38 -14.67
CA ALA A 138 -4.67 0.21 -16.10
C ALA A 138 -4.88 -1.26 -16.52
N GLY A 139 -5.66 -1.46 -17.59
CA GLY A 139 -5.99 -2.80 -18.08
C GLY A 139 -7.03 -3.59 -17.27
N HIS A 140 -7.48 -3.09 -16.12
CA HIS A 140 -8.45 -3.77 -15.26
C HIS A 140 -9.77 -3.01 -15.06
N GLY A 141 -9.75 -1.71 -15.10
CA GLY A 141 -10.94 -0.87 -14.95
C GLY A 141 -11.01 -0.14 -13.61
N ARG A 142 -12.21 0.26 -13.22
CA ARG A 142 -12.43 1.05 -12.00
C ARG A 142 -12.22 0.20 -10.74
N VAL A 143 -11.52 0.76 -9.76
CA VAL A 143 -11.27 0.11 -8.47
C VAL A 143 -12.59 -0.26 -7.78
N ALA A 144 -13.60 0.61 -7.85
CA ALA A 144 -14.92 0.35 -7.28
C ALA A 144 -15.57 -0.92 -7.87
N ASP A 145 -15.48 -1.11 -9.18
CA ASP A 145 -16.04 -2.29 -9.86
C ASP A 145 -15.25 -3.56 -9.53
N LEU A 146 -13.93 -3.44 -9.46
CA LEU A 146 -13.06 -4.56 -9.09
C LEU A 146 -13.34 -5.03 -7.67
N LEU A 147 -13.51 -4.10 -6.74
CA LEU A 147 -13.87 -4.43 -5.36
C LEU A 147 -15.23 -5.11 -5.28
N ALA A 148 -16.23 -4.59 -5.99
CA ALA A 148 -17.57 -5.17 -6.02
C ALA A 148 -17.59 -6.60 -6.58
N ALA A 149 -16.64 -6.94 -7.46
CA ALA A 149 -16.52 -8.27 -8.07
C ALA A 149 -15.81 -9.29 -7.16
N LEU A 150 -15.13 -8.85 -6.10
CA LEU A 150 -14.49 -9.77 -5.16
C LEU A 150 -15.52 -10.52 -4.30
N PRO A 151 -15.20 -11.73 -3.82
CA PRO A 151 -16.05 -12.43 -2.85
C PRO A 151 -16.34 -11.58 -1.62
N ALA A 152 -17.57 -11.63 -1.13
CA ALA A 152 -18.01 -10.88 0.05
C ALA A 152 -17.11 -11.14 1.26
N ALA A 153 -16.67 -12.39 1.46
CA ALA A 153 -15.80 -12.77 2.57
C ALA A 153 -14.47 -12.00 2.55
N GLU A 154 -13.91 -11.74 1.36
CA GLU A 154 -12.68 -10.96 1.24
C GLU A 154 -12.89 -9.49 1.58
N ARG A 155 -13.98 -8.90 1.11
CA ARG A 155 -14.34 -7.52 1.45
C ARG A 155 -14.62 -7.36 2.93
N ASP A 156 -15.37 -8.29 3.52
CA ASP A 156 -15.75 -8.27 4.94
C ASP A 156 -14.55 -8.49 5.87
N GLY A 157 -13.50 -9.16 5.36
CA GLY A 157 -12.24 -9.36 6.07
C GLY A 157 -11.39 -8.11 6.23
N VAL A 158 -11.71 -7.03 5.52
CA VAL A 158 -11.03 -5.73 5.64
C VAL A 158 -11.81 -4.88 6.62
N ARG A 159 -11.31 -4.78 7.86
CA ARG A 159 -12.02 -4.18 8.98
C ARG A 159 -11.41 -2.84 9.37
N PRO A 160 -12.22 -1.78 9.59
CA PRO A 160 -11.69 -0.51 10.05
C PRO A 160 -10.90 -0.65 11.35
N ASP A 161 -9.80 0.08 11.45
CA ASP A 161 -8.97 0.18 12.65
C ASP A 161 -8.90 1.64 13.09
N PRO A 162 -8.92 1.95 14.40
CA PRO A 162 -8.95 3.33 14.87
C PRO A 162 -7.62 4.09 14.75
N THR A 163 -6.56 3.44 14.28
CA THR A 163 -5.24 4.07 14.12
C THR A 163 -5.30 5.25 13.17
N ALA A 164 -4.69 6.38 13.55
CA ALA A 164 -4.51 7.54 12.70
C ALA A 164 -3.03 7.64 12.28
N LEU A 165 -2.79 7.78 10.97
CA LEU A 165 -1.42 7.88 10.42
C LEU A 165 -0.91 9.31 10.35
N VAL A 166 -1.81 10.30 10.33
CA VAL A 166 -1.49 11.72 10.30
C VAL A 166 -2.28 12.45 11.37
N SER A 167 -1.67 13.48 11.94
CA SER A 167 -2.36 14.38 12.87
C SER A 167 -3.35 15.24 12.08
N ARG A 168 -4.54 15.41 12.63
CA ARG A 168 -5.53 16.35 12.10
C ARG A 168 -5.20 17.78 12.53
#